data_ea4e62f0c6409d0d78a1c6b675402d14
#
_entry.id   ea4e62f0c6409d0d78a1c6b675402d14
#
_cell.length_a   1.000
_cell.length_b   1.000
_cell.length_c   1.000
_cell.angle_alpha   90.00
_cell.angle_beta   90.00
_cell.angle_gamma   90.00
#
_symmetry.space_group_name_H-M   'P 1'
#
loop_
_entity.id
_entity.type
_entity.pdbx_description
1 polymer ?
#
loop_
_entity_poly.entity_id
_entity_poly.type
_entity_poly.pdbx_seq_one_letter_code
_entity_poly.pdbx_strand_id
1 'polypeptide(L)'
;GARSSLFLPFKKLGLIIVDEEHDQSYKQDEGVTYNARDMAISRASFENIPINLITAVPSIETYENIKKGKYSLAKIDQRYLNASLPNYEIINLNNSKLKSQSWISKETIEKVKFHLEKKDQILFFLNRRGYSPYVLCKKCFSTYSCPNCSINLVYHRNKQNLLCHYCGYKTLLIRNCSKEGKCDFIFSGPGVERI
;
A
#
# COMPACT_ATOMS: atom_id res chain seq x y z
N GLY A 1 -7.34 5.18 13.58
CA GLY A 1 -8.49 5.95 13.35
C GLY A 1 -8.34 7.45 13.53
N ALA A 2 -7.37 8.06 12.88
CA ALA A 2 -7.12 9.48 13.08
C ALA A 2 -8.24 10.42 12.57
N ARG A 3 -9.01 10.02 11.54
CA ARG A 3 -10.02 10.89 10.92
C ARG A 3 -11.13 11.34 11.84
N SER A 4 -11.63 10.44 12.67
CA SER A 4 -12.74 10.75 13.59
C SER A 4 -12.35 11.67 14.75
N SER A 5 -11.06 11.74 15.10
CA SER A 5 -10.58 12.64 16.15
C SER A 5 -10.78 14.12 15.81
N LEU A 6 -10.88 14.43 14.51
CA LEU A 6 -11.12 15.77 14.03
C LEU A 6 -12.45 16.38 14.53
N PHE A 7 -13.45 15.55 14.79
CA PHE A 7 -14.78 15.99 15.21
C PHE A 7 -14.99 15.95 16.74
N LEU A 8 -13.96 15.60 17.50
CA LEU A 8 -14.07 15.60 18.97
C LEU A 8 -14.16 17.02 19.53
N PRO A 9 -15.05 17.25 20.52
CA PRO A 9 -15.23 18.56 21.14
C PRO A 9 -14.15 18.81 22.20
N PHE A 10 -13.03 19.42 21.82
CA PHE A 10 -11.99 19.83 22.76
C PHE A 10 -12.33 21.21 23.35
N LYS A 11 -12.31 21.34 24.68
CA LYS A 11 -12.57 22.63 25.38
C LYS A 11 -11.48 23.68 25.17
N LYS A 12 -10.23 23.24 24.94
CA LYS A 12 -9.05 24.11 24.77
C LYS A 12 -8.11 23.47 23.75
N LEU A 13 -8.51 23.46 22.48
CA LEU A 13 -7.63 23.03 21.42
C LEU A 13 -6.64 24.14 21.11
N GLY A 14 -5.33 23.86 21.22
CA GLY A 14 -4.27 24.85 21.00
C GLY A 14 -3.40 24.58 19.79
N LEU A 15 -3.43 23.37 19.23
CA LEU A 15 -2.62 22.96 18.09
C LEU A 15 -3.24 21.74 17.43
N ILE A 16 -3.19 21.68 16.09
CA ILE A 16 -3.49 20.48 15.32
C ILE A 16 -2.21 20.02 14.62
N ILE A 17 -1.92 18.72 14.68
CA ILE A 17 -0.81 18.09 13.97
C ILE A 17 -1.38 17.02 13.04
N VAL A 18 -1.06 17.12 11.75
CA VAL A 18 -1.40 16.13 10.72
C VAL A 18 -0.11 15.48 10.27
N ASP A 19 0.13 14.26 10.73
CA ASP A 19 1.30 13.46 10.36
C ASP A 19 1.03 12.72 9.06
N GLU A 20 2.08 12.60 8.20
CA GLU A 20 1.97 12.03 6.85
C GLU A 20 0.79 12.63 6.06
N GLU A 21 0.77 13.98 5.96
CA GLU A 21 -0.37 14.74 5.39
C GLU A 21 -0.76 14.31 3.97
N HIS A 22 0.17 13.68 3.24
CA HIS A 22 -0.03 13.16 1.90
C HIS A 22 -0.80 11.83 1.85
N ASP A 23 -0.97 11.15 3.01
CA ASP A 23 -1.57 9.82 3.04
C ASP A 23 -3.04 9.86 2.61
N GLN A 24 -3.37 9.03 1.63
CA GLN A 24 -4.74 8.92 1.11
C GLN A 24 -5.74 8.39 2.15
N SER A 25 -5.30 7.81 3.25
CA SER A 25 -6.16 7.38 4.34
C SER A 25 -6.92 8.54 5.01
N TYR A 26 -6.49 9.79 4.82
CA TYR A 26 -7.25 10.97 5.23
C TYR A 26 -8.51 11.21 4.41
N LYS A 27 -8.58 10.66 3.20
CA LYS A 27 -9.77 10.75 2.36
C LYS A 27 -10.80 9.71 2.78
N GLN A 28 -12.03 10.15 3.00
CA GLN A 28 -13.19 9.30 3.22
C GLN A 28 -14.03 9.26 1.95
N ASP A 29 -14.18 8.07 1.37
CA ASP A 29 -14.94 7.85 0.15
C ASP A 29 -16.31 7.18 0.39
N GLU A 30 -16.54 6.64 1.60
CA GLU A 30 -17.80 5.99 1.98
C GLU A 30 -18.68 6.93 2.82
N GLY A 31 -19.96 7.02 2.47
CA GLY A 31 -20.92 7.90 3.14
C GLY A 31 -20.68 9.38 2.81
N VAL A 32 -20.47 10.20 3.84
CA VAL A 32 -20.09 11.61 3.62
C VAL A 32 -18.64 11.67 3.19
N THR A 33 -18.41 12.13 1.96
CA THR A 33 -17.06 12.28 1.39
C THR A 33 -16.37 13.53 1.89
N TYR A 34 -15.19 13.39 2.48
CA TYR A 34 -14.36 14.52 2.92
C TYR A 34 -12.89 14.12 2.99
N ASN A 35 -12.01 15.11 3.00
CA ASN A 35 -10.60 14.91 3.31
C ASN A 35 -10.32 15.46 4.72
N ALA A 36 -9.91 14.61 5.65
CA ALA A 36 -9.69 14.99 7.05
C ALA A 36 -8.54 15.98 7.21
N ARG A 37 -7.50 15.96 6.33
CA ARG A 37 -6.46 16.99 6.31
C ARG A 37 -7.05 18.36 6.01
N ASP A 38 -7.85 18.48 4.98
CA ASP A 38 -8.43 19.77 4.56
C ASP A 38 -9.45 20.27 5.60
N MET A 39 -10.21 19.37 6.20
CA MET A 39 -11.11 19.71 7.31
C MET A 39 -10.34 20.14 8.56
N ALA A 40 -9.15 19.57 8.83
CA ALA A 40 -8.29 19.98 9.93
C ALA A 40 -7.76 21.40 9.72
N ILE A 41 -7.38 21.74 8.48
CA ILE A 41 -6.96 23.09 8.11
C ILE A 41 -8.10 24.08 8.32
N SER A 42 -9.31 23.75 7.86
CA SER A 42 -10.50 24.58 8.06
C SER A 42 -10.82 24.77 9.54
N ARG A 43 -10.76 23.69 10.34
CA ARG A 43 -10.97 23.75 11.78
C ARG A 43 -9.96 24.67 12.46
N ALA A 44 -8.67 24.50 12.15
CA ALA A 44 -7.62 25.35 12.71
C ALA A 44 -7.85 26.83 12.40
N SER A 45 -8.30 27.13 11.18
CA SER A 45 -8.67 28.49 10.76
C SER A 45 -9.86 29.04 11.55
N PHE A 46 -10.94 28.27 11.72
CA PHE A 46 -12.12 28.70 12.50
C PHE A 46 -11.83 28.90 13.98
N GLU A 47 -11.00 28.04 14.57
CA GLU A 47 -10.63 28.13 15.99
C GLU A 47 -9.45 29.09 16.22
N ASN A 48 -8.89 29.67 15.16
CA ASN A 48 -7.72 30.56 15.17
C ASN A 48 -6.52 29.97 15.91
N ILE A 49 -6.21 28.71 15.62
CA ILE A 49 -5.09 27.96 16.20
C ILE A 49 -4.11 27.52 15.14
N PRO A 50 -2.84 27.29 15.48
CA PRO A 50 -1.86 26.77 14.53
C PRO A 50 -2.17 25.32 14.12
N ILE A 51 -1.75 24.99 12.88
CA ILE A 51 -1.74 23.62 12.37
C ILE A 51 -0.39 23.31 11.73
N ASN A 52 0.15 22.14 12.02
CA ASN A 52 1.36 21.62 11.39
C ASN A 52 1.02 20.43 10.50
N LEU A 53 1.35 20.53 9.22
CA LEU A 53 1.30 19.44 8.26
C LEU A 53 2.70 18.85 8.17
N ILE A 54 2.88 17.60 8.59
CA ILE A 54 4.18 16.92 8.64
C ILE A 54 4.22 15.85 7.58
N THR A 55 5.31 15.81 6.82
CA THR A 55 5.51 14.78 5.79
C THR A 55 6.95 14.74 5.29
N ALA A 56 7.39 13.57 4.82
CA ALA A 56 8.63 13.43 4.08
C ALA A 56 8.48 13.86 2.61
N VAL A 57 7.26 13.72 2.05
CA VAL A 57 6.93 14.08 0.66
C VAL A 57 5.58 14.78 0.68
N PRO A 58 5.53 16.11 0.51
CA PRO A 58 4.28 16.86 0.56
C PRO A 58 3.33 16.46 -0.57
N SER A 59 2.04 16.51 -0.30
CA SER A 59 1.02 16.42 -1.34
C SER A 59 1.15 17.57 -2.34
N ILE A 60 0.63 17.39 -3.56
CA ILE A 60 0.69 18.42 -4.61
C ILE A 60 0.01 19.71 -4.14
N GLU A 61 -1.11 19.59 -3.44
CA GLU A 61 -1.87 20.73 -2.91
C GLU A 61 -1.07 21.51 -1.85
N THR A 62 -0.42 20.80 -0.93
CA THR A 62 0.43 21.41 0.11
C THR A 62 1.64 22.07 -0.53
N TYR A 63 2.29 21.42 -1.49
CA TYR A 63 3.41 21.98 -2.23
C TYR A 63 3.04 23.29 -2.97
N GLU A 64 1.91 23.30 -3.68
CA GLU A 64 1.41 24.49 -4.36
C GLU A 64 1.05 25.63 -3.39
N ASN A 65 0.48 25.30 -2.23
CA ASN A 65 0.17 26.31 -1.21
C ASN A 65 1.43 26.92 -0.60
N ILE A 66 2.50 26.13 -0.44
CA ILE A 66 3.82 26.65 -0.04
C ILE A 66 4.38 27.60 -1.13
N LYS A 67 4.36 27.20 -2.40
CA LYS A 67 4.83 28.03 -3.53
C LYS A 67 4.07 29.37 -3.62
N LYS A 68 2.78 29.35 -3.35
CA LYS A 68 1.92 30.55 -3.35
C LYS A 68 2.07 31.40 -2.07
N GLY A 69 2.92 31.01 -1.13
CA GLY A 69 3.13 31.72 0.13
C GLY A 69 1.96 31.64 1.12
N LYS A 70 1.02 30.71 0.91
CA LYS A 70 -0.10 30.50 1.83
C LYS A 70 0.31 29.70 3.07
N TYR A 71 1.30 28.83 2.93
CA TYR A 71 1.85 28.04 4.03
C TYR A 71 3.32 28.37 4.24
N SER A 72 3.73 28.45 5.50
CA SER A 72 5.13 28.53 5.86
C SER A 72 5.78 27.17 5.78
N LEU A 73 7.02 27.09 5.30
CA LEU A 73 7.79 25.85 5.21
C LEU A 73 8.87 25.82 6.27
N ALA A 74 8.85 24.79 7.11
CA ALA A 74 9.98 24.41 7.94
C ALA A 74 10.57 23.12 7.40
N LYS A 75 11.86 23.12 7.05
CA LYS A 75 12.54 21.97 6.47
C LYS A 75 13.55 21.39 7.43
N ILE A 76 13.48 20.09 7.66
CA ILE A 76 14.44 19.34 8.48
C ILE A 76 15.32 18.54 7.51
N ASP A 77 16.49 19.08 7.20
CA ASP A 77 17.42 18.50 6.22
C ASP A 77 18.37 17.46 6.84
N GLN A 78 18.53 17.47 8.16
CA GLN A 78 19.45 16.56 8.84
C GLN A 78 18.69 15.35 9.39
N ARG A 79 19.26 14.18 9.16
CA ARG A 79 18.77 12.95 9.80
C ARG A 79 19.16 12.93 11.27
N TYR A 80 18.29 12.36 12.09
CA TYR A 80 18.55 12.15 13.51
C TYR A 80 19.89 11.41 13.70
N LEU A 81 20.74 11.91 14.57
CA LEU A 81 22.11 11.42 14.85
C LEU A 81 23.01 11.29 13.60
N ASN A 82 22.81 12.12 12.57
CA ASN A 82 23.58 12.04 11.32
C ASN A 82 23.54 10.64 10.66
N ALA A 83 22.44 9.92 10.81
CA ALA A 83 22.26 8.60 10.23
C ALA A 83 22.47 8.63 8.70
N SER A 84 23.31 7.74 8.20
CA SER A 84 23.54 7.56 6.76
C SER A 84 22.32 6.95 6.08
N LEU A 85 22.18 7.20 4.78
CA LEU A 85 21.22 6.47 3.95
C LEU A 85 21.63 4.99 3.90
N PRO A 86 20.65 4.08 3.84
CA PRO A 86 20.96 2.68 3.60
C PRO A 86 21.61 2.49 2.24
N ASN A 87 22.53 1.53 2.15
CA ASN A 87 23.02 1.08 0.86
C ASN A 87 21.90 0.33 0.14
N TYR A 88 21.71 0.61 -1.14
CA TYR A 88 20.75 -0.08 -1.98
C TYR A 88 21.44 -0.77 -3.14
N GLU A 89 20.90 -1.90 -3.54
CA GLU A 89 21.39 -2.67 -4.66
C GLU A 89 20.20 -3.18 -5.48
N ILE A 90 20.34 -3.16 -6.79
CA ILE A 90 19.32 -3.61 -7.72
C ILE A 90 19.73 -4.95 -8.31
N ILE A 91 18.96 -5.99 -8.06
CA ILE A 91 19.14 -7.31 -8.66
C ILE A 91 18.22 -7.42 -9.88
N ASN A 92 18.81 -7.51 -11.08
CA ASN A 92 18.05 -7.68 -12.30
C ASN A 92 17.66 -9.15 -12.48
N LEU A 93 16.40 -9.47 -12.27
CA LEU A 93 15.89 -10.84 -12.38
C LEU A 93 15.92 -11.41 -13.81
N ASN A 94 16.02 -10.56 -14.84
CA ASN A 94 16.17 -11.03 -16.23
C ASN A 94 17.51 -11.71 -16.45
N ASN A 95 18.54 -11.34 -15.69
CA ASN A 95 19.86 -11.96 -15.75
C ASN A 95 19.95 -13.22 -14.89
N SER A 96 18.97 -13.46 -14.04
CA SER A 96 18.92 -14.62 -13.15
C SER A 96 18.07 -15.70 -13.78
N LYS A 97 18.63 -16.90 -14.02
CA LYS A 97 17.87 -18.08 -14.45
C LYS A 97 17.00 -18.57 -13.29
N LEU A 98 15.86 -17.92 -13.07
CA LEU A 98 14.91 -18.36 -12.06
C LEU A 98 14.34 -19.72 -12.44
N LYS A 99 14.22 -20.62 -11.47
CA LYS A 99 13.46 -21.86 -11.65
C LYS A 99 11.98 -21.50 -11.89
N SER A 100 11.28 -22.34 -12.66
CA SER A 100 9.83 -22.19 -12.84
C SER A 100 9.14 -22.03 -11.48
N GLN A 101 8.31 -20.99 -11.36
CA GLN A 101 7.60 -20.63 -10.13
C GLN A 101 8.47 -20.15 -8.94
N SER A 102 9.73 -19.82 -9.15
CA SER A 102 10.58 -19.14 -8.18
C SER A 102 10.57 -17.65 -8.44
N TRP A 103 10.49 -16.85 -7.38
CA TRP A 103 10.43 -15.38 -7.43
C TRP A 103 11.63 -14.73 -6.74
N ILE A 104 12.47 -15.55 -6.09
CA ILE A 104 13.67 -15.08 -5.39
C ILE A 104 14.88 -15.62 -6.15
N SER A 105 15.79 -14.72 -6.52
CA SER A 105 17.01 -15.09 -7.21
C SER A 105 17.99 -15.82 -6.28
N LYS A 106 18.89 -16.63 -6.87
CA LYS A 106 19.95 -17.29 -6.11
C LYS A 106 20.82 -16.26 -5.37
N GLU A 107 21.12 -15.16 -6.03
CA GLU A 107 21.88 -14.05 -5.46
C GLU A 107 21.20 -13.45 -4.22
N THR A 108 19.87 -13.22 -4.27
CA THR A 108 19.11 -12.79 -3.10
C THR A 108 19.22 -13.78 -1.95
N ILE A 109 19.10 -15.09 -2.25
CA ILE A 109 19.22 -16.14 -1.22
C ILE A 109 20.60 -16.15 -0.58
N GLU A 110 21.66 -15.97 -1.36
CA GLU A 110 23.03 -15.92 -0.86
C GLU A 110 23.23 -14.71 0.08
N LYS A 111 22.73 -13.54 -0.29
CA LYS A 111 22.75 -12.35 0.57
C LYS A 111 21.97 -12.56 1.88
N VAL A 112 20.79 -13.17 1.78
CA VAL A 112 19.99 -13.50 2.96
C VAL A 112 20.77 -14.44 3.90
N LYS A 113 21.37 -15.49 3.39
CA LYS A 113 22.18 -16.43 4.20
C LYS A 113 23.34 -15.70 4.88
N PHE A 114 24.08 -14.89 4.14
CA PHE A 114 25.20 -14.12 4.68
C PHE A 114 24.79 -13.22 5.86
N HIS A 115 23.64 -12.52 5.76
CA HIS A 115 23.15 -11.69 6.85
C HIS A 115 22.60 -12.51 8.02
N LEU A 116 21.97 -13.65 7.76
CA LEU A 116 21.51 -14.55 8.83
C LEU A 116 22.68 -15.13 9.64
N GLU A 117 23.79 -15.51 8.97
CA GLU A 117 25.02 -15.96 9.66
C GLU A 117 25.59 -14.88 10.58
N LYS A 118 25.45 -13.61 10.21
CA LYS A 118 25.80 -12.46 11.05
C LYS A 118 24.79 -12.14 12.15
N LYS A 119 23.70 -12.88 12.24
CA LYS A 119 22.57 -12.63 13.15
C LYS A 119 21.85 -11.30 12.89
N ASP A 120 21.93 -10.77 11.68
CA ASP A 120 21.20 -9.59 11.26
C ASP A 120 19.70 -9.91 11.09
N GLN A 121 18.85 -8.91 11.26
CA GLN A 121 17.43 -9.02 10.96
C GLN A 121 17.18 -8.76 9.49
N ILE A 122 16.32 -9.57 8.87
CA ILE A 122 15.98 -9.46 7.45
C ILE A 122 14.48 -9.25 7.31
N LEU A 123 14.09 -8.25 6.52
CA LEU A 123 12.71 -7.97 6.17
C LEU A 123 12.50 -8.17 4.67
N PHE A 124 11.63 -9.11 4.30
CA PHE A 124 11.10 -9.18 2.94
C PHE A 124 9.83 -8.33 2.83
N PHE A 125 9.86 -7.37 1.94
CA PHE A 125 8.69 -6.55 1.66
C PHE A 125 8.15 -6.86 0.26
N LEU A 126 6.91 -7.35 0.22
CA LEU A 126 6.18 -7.59 -1.01
C LEU A 126 4.78 -6.99 -0.89
N ASN A 127 4.51 -5.94 -1.66
CA ASN A 127 3.19 -5.29 -1.68
C ASN A 127 2.17 -6.05 -2.58
N ARG A 128 2.05 -7.37 -2.35
CA ARG A 128 1.12 -8.25 -3.08
C ARG A 128 0.45 -9.22 -2.09
N ARG A 129 -0.81 -8.93 -1.75
CA ARG A 129 -1.60 -9.75 -0.81
C ARG A 129 -1.97 -11.11 -1.42
N GLY A 130 -2.18 -12.11 -0.55
CA GLY A 130 -2.64 -13.45 -0.89
C GLY A 130 -1.58 -14.35 -1.50
N TYR A 131 -2.02 -15.49 -2.02
CA TYR A 131 -1.16 -16.50 -2.68
C TYR A 131 -0.84 -16.13 -4.12
N SER A 132 -1.86 -15.69 -4.88
CA SER A 132 -1.69 -15.28 -6.26
C SER A 132 -2.61 -14.10 -6.60
N PRO A 133 -2.06 -13.00 -7.12
CA PRO A 133 -2.85 -11.84 -7.52
C PRO A 133 -3.68 -12.07 -8.78
N TYR A 134 -3.38 -13.10 -9.54
CA TYR A 134 -4.11 -13.45 -10.76
C TYR A 134 -4.46 -14.92 -10.78
N VAL A 135 -5.72 -15.20 -11.07
CA VAL A 135 -6.22 -16.54 -11.41
C VAL A 135 -6.68 -16.50 -12.86
N LEU A 136 -6.02 -17.27 -13.69
CA LEU A 136 -6.23 -17.29 -15.15
C LEU A 136 -6.84 -18.61 -15.57
N CYS A 137 -7.81 -18.56 -16.47
CA CYS A 137 -8.27 -19.76 -17.17
C CYS A 137 -7.12 -20.34 -17.99
N LYS A 138 -6.86 -21.63 -17.86
CA LYS A 138 -5.78 -22.31 -18.58
C LYS A 138 -5.99 -22.35 -20.11
N LYS A 139 -7.23 -22.24 -20.56
CA LYS A 139 -7.59 -22.31 -21.99
C LYS A 139 -7.59 -20.93 -22.66
N CYS A 140 -8.31 -19.97 -22.08
CA CYS A 140 -8.52 -18.66 -22.71
C CYS A 140 -7.81 -17.50 -22.01
N PHE A 141 -7.07 -17.75 -20.93
CA PHE A 141 -6.31 -16.77 -20.13
C PHE A 141 -7.16 -15.63 -19.55
N SER A 142 -8.49 -15.74 -19.57
CA SER A 142 -9.35 -14.76 -18.91
C SER A 142 -9.12 -14.78 -17.39
N THR A 143 -9.18 -13.59 -16.76
CA THR A 143 -9.03 -13.42 -15.32
C THR A 143 -10.38 -13.51 -14.60
N TYR A 144 -10.34 -13.80 -13.29
CA TYR A 144 -11.50 -13.63 -12.42
C TYR A 144 -11.56 -12.20 -11.92
N SER A 145 -12.58 -11.49 -12.36
CA SER A 145 -12.85 -10.11 -11.92
C SER A 145 -13.92 -10.05 -10.85
N CYS A 146 -13.84 -9.08 -9.98
CA CYS A 146 -14.86 -8.80 -8.98
C CYS A 146 -16.14 -8.28 -9.69
N PRO A 147 -17.32 -8.82 -9.41
CA PRO A 147 -18.55 -8.34 -10.03
C PRO A 147 -18.93 -6.91 -9.60
N ASN A 148 -18.45 -6.45 -8.43
CA ASN A 148 -18.79 -5.14 -7.90
C ASN A 148 -17.82 -4.03 -8.35
N CYS A 149 -16.52 -4.37 -8.56
CA CYS A 149 -15.45 -3.39 -8.79
C CYS A 149 -14.68 -3.62 -10.09
N SER A 150 -14.94 -4.71 -10.80
CA SER A 150 -14.24 -5.10 -12.06
C SER A 150 -12.72 -5.29 -11.90
N ILE A 151 -12.17 -5.24 -10.68
CA ILE A 151 -10.76 -5.53 -10.41
C ILE A 151 -10.53 -7.03 -10.27
N ASN A 152 -9.29 -7.48 -10.45
CA ASN A 152 -8.97 -8.90 -10.34
C ASN A 152 -9.14 -9.39 -8.89
N LEU A 153 -9.74 -10.57 -8.75
CA LEU A 153 -9.84 -11.26 -7.47
C LEU A 153 -8.52 -11.94 -7.13
N VAL A 154 -8.13 -11.85 -5.87
CA VAL A 154 -6.91 -12.46 -5.33
C VAL A 154 -7.23 -13.80 -4.71
N TYR A 155 -6.46 -14.83 -5.06
CA TYR A 155 -6.61 -16.15 -4.45
C TYR A 155 -5.85 -16.26 -3.13
N HIS A 156 -6.54 -16.74 -2.10
CA HIS A 156 -5.98 -17.06 -0.80
C HIS A 156 -5.97 -18.58 -0.59
N ARG A 157 -4.79 -19.17 -0.57
CA ARG A 157 -4.62 -20.62 -0.50
C ARG A 157 -5.15 -21.19 0.82
N ASN A 158 -4.84 -20.53 1.95
CA ASN A 158 -5.23 -20.99 3.27
C ASN A 158 -6.76 -21.05 3.46
N LYS A 159 -7.48 -20.15 2.79
CA LYS A 159 -8.95 -20.05 2.85
C LYS A 159 -9.63 -20.65 1.64
N GLN A 160 -8.88 -21.12 0.65
CA GLN A 160 -9.35 -21.67 -0.62
C GLN A 160 -10.42 -20.80 -1.31
N ASN A 161 -10.30 -19.49 -1.18
CA ASN A 161 -11.26 -18.54 -1.73
C ASN A 161 -10.58 -17.43 -2.57
N LEU A 162 -11.42 -16.77 -3.38
CA LEU A 162 -11.11 -15.55 -4.10
C LEU A 162 -11.65 -14.37 -3.30
N LEU A 163 -10.84 -13.34 -3.12
CA LEU A 163 -11.19 -12.15 -2.36
C LEU A 163 -10.91 -10.89 -3.19
N CYS A 164 -11.87 -9.98 -3.20
CA CYS A 164 -11.66 -8.62 -3.63
C CYS A 164 -11.13 -7.78 -2.46
N HIS A 165 -9.89 -7.30 -2.54
CA HIS A 165 -9.31 -6.46 -1.49
C HIS A 165 -9.83 -5.02 -1.49
N TYR A 166 -10.65 -4.65 -2.47
CA TYR A 166 -11.27 -3.33 -2.54
C TYR A 166 -12.63 -3.28 -1.84
N CYS A 167 -13.58 -4.16 -2.22
CA CYS A 167 -14.93 -4.15 -1.67
C CYS A 167 -15.22 -5.31 -0.70
N GLY A 168 -14.27 -6.21 -0.46
CA GLY A 168 -14.45 -7.35 0.43
C GLY A 168 -15.27 -8.52 -0.16
N TYR A 169 -15.69 -8.45 -1.43
CA TYR A 169 -16.40 -9.55 -2.07
C TYR A 169 -15.61 -10.84 -2.00
N LYS A 170 -16.26 -11.93 -1.63
CA LYS A 170 -15.66 -13.26 -1.48
C LYS A 170 -16.44 -14.29 -2.30
N THR A 171 -15.72 -15.19 -2.97
CA THR A 171 -16.31 -16.33 -3.66
C THR A 171 -15.37 -17.53 -3.62
N LEU A 172 -15.91 -18.71 -3.79
CA LEU A 172 -15.09 -19.90 -3.98
C LEU A 172 -14.48 -19.91 -5.38
N LEU A 173 -13.35 -20.61 -5.51
CA LEU A 173 -12.76 -20.87 -6.83
C LEU A 173 -13.62 -21.90 -7.57
N ILE A 174 -14.54 -21.41 -8.40
CA ILE A 174 -15.37 -22.27 -9.25
C ILE A 174 -14.58 -22.60 -10.50
N ARG A 175 -14.38 -23.89 -10.78
CA ARG A 175 -13.68 -24.39 -11.97
C ARG A 175 -14.56 -24.25 -13.23
N ASN A 176 -15.10 -23.05 -13.42
CA ASN A 176 -15.94 -22.71 -14.57
C ASN A 176 -15.52 -21.35 -15.13
N CYS A 177 -15.16 -21.34 -16.39
CA CYS A 177 -14.84 -20.12 -17.11
C CYS A 177 -16.09 -19.67 -17.88
N SER A 178 -16.37 -18.38 -17.89
CA SER A 178 -17.50 -17.80 -18.62
C SER A 178 -17.45 -18.03 -20.12
N LYS A 179 -16.23 -18.22 -20.68
CA LYS A 179 -16.02 -18.44 -22.12
C LYS A 179 -15.93 -19.91 -22.52
N GLU A 180 -15.33 -20.74 -21.66
CA GLU A 180 -14.92 -22.11 -22.00
C GLU A 180 -15.65 -23.19 -21.16
N GLY A 181 -16.52 -22.77 -20.25
CA GLY A 181 -17.18 -23.70 -19.34
C GLY A 181 -16.18 -24.31 -18.34
N LYS A 182 -16.25 -25.63 -18.14
CA LYS A 182 -15.37 -26.34 -17.19
C LYS A 182 -13.90 -26.27 -17.62
N CYS A 183 -13.06 -25.68 -16.81
CA CYS A 183 -11.64 -25.47 -17.11
C CYS A 183 -10.78 -25.51 -15.85
N ASP A 184 -9.47 -25.69 -16.06
CA ASP A 184 -8.45 -25.55 -15.03
C ASP A 184 -7.90 -24.13 -14.97
N PHE A 185 -7.27 -23.78 -13.85
CA PHE A 185 -6.72 -22.46 -13.59
C PHE A 185 -5.22 -22.48 -13.40
N ILE A 186 -4.60 -21.38 -13.82
CA ILE A 186 -3.21 -21.05 -13.56
C ILE A 186 -3.19 -19.93 -12.54
N PHE A 187 -2.43 -20.14 -11.46
CA PHE A 187 -2.14 -19.11 -10.48
C PHE A 187 -0.88 -18.35 -10.93
N SER A 188 -1.04 -17.09 -11.29
CA SER A 188 0.02 -16.26 -11.84
C SER A 188 0.41 -15.12 -10.89
N GLY A 189 1.70 -14.83 -10.86
CA GLY A 189 2.29 -13.79 -10.02
C GLY A 189 2.59 -14.24 -8.58
N PRO A 190 3.55 -13.59 -7.93
CA PRO A 190 3.87 -13.83 -6.53
C PRO A 190 2.91 -13.08 -5.62
N GLY A 191 2.37 -13.77 -4.63
CA GLY A 191 1.72 -13.17 -3.48
C GLY A 191 2.51 -13.51 -2.21
N VAL A 192 2.29 -12.75 -1.15
CA VAL A 192 3.00 -12.92 0.14
C VAL A 192 2.87 -14.35 0.72
N GLU A 193 1.75 -15.03 0.44
CA GLU A 193 1.53 -16.41 0.89
C GLU A 193 2.28 -17.47 0.05
N ARG A 194 2.97 -17.06 -1.03
CA ARG A 194 3.66 -17.97 -1.97
C ARG A 194 5.18 -17.91 -1.86
N ILE A 195 5.72 -16.88 -1.27
CA ILE A 195 7.15 -16.66 -1.02
C ILE A 195 7.52 -17.14 0.38
#